data_f0f3ab3b535d8fbec56434064e2f27e5
#
_entry.id   f0f3ab3b535d8fbec56434064e2f27e5
#
_cell.length_a   1.000
_cell.length_b   1.000
_cell.length_c   1.000
_cell.angle_alpha   90.00
_cell.angle_beta   90.00
_cell.angle_gamma   90.00
#
_symmetry.space_group_name_H-M   'P 1'
#
loop_
_entity.id
_entity.type
_entity.pdbx_description
1 polymer ?
#
loop_
_entity_poly.entity_id
_entity_poly.type
_entity_poly.pdbx_seq_one_letter_code
_entity_poly.pdbx_strand_id
1 'polypeptide(L)'
;MTTTPGADSDEDPMTVALGRVGKEQYPEVSEVPVEPGYVWTSCASVENGNPLFWDPEVAAAVTDGPIAPPSMVSVWFRPHHWAPGRTTEALPLQVHFDLKELFGLPEAVMTDNTIEFHTPVRMGDVLRTHQVLRSVSEEKTTKLGAGRFWVIDVVYANQHGDLVAVESYTGFGYKRDGTA
;
A
#
# COMPACT_ATOMS: atom_id res chain seq x y z
N MET A 1 -15.13 11.74 -33.50
CA MET A 1 -14.16 12.77 -33.12
C MET A 1 -14.48 13.17 -31.69
N THR A 2 -13.83 12.52 -30.73
CA THR A 2 -14.01 12.78 -29.30
C THR A 2 -12.71 13.43 -28.83
N THR A 3 -12.74 14.73 -28.62
CA THR A 3 -11.63 15.53 -28.07
C THR A 3 -11.40 15.11 -26.64
N THR A 4 -10.24 14.52 -26.36
CA THR A 4 -9.68 14.37 -25.02
C THR A 4 -9.43 15.77 -24.45
N PRO A 5 -9.90 16.10 -23.25
CA PRO A 5 -9.50 17.35 -22.61
C PRO A 5 -8.03 17.24 -22.21
N GLY A 6 -7.18 18.02 -22.86
CA GLY A 6 -5.82 18.27 -22.40
C GLY A 6 -5.89 18.95 -21.02
N ALA A 7 -5.31 18.34 -20.02
CA ALA A 7 -5.07 18.98 -18.74
C ALA A 7 -3.85 19.90 -18.88
N ASP A 8 -4.11 21.12 -19.33
CA ASP A 8 -3.20 22.26 -19.13
C ASP A 8 -3.60 22.86 -17.77
N SER A 9 -3.14 22.27 -16.68
CA SER A 9 -3.21 22.95 -15.37
C SER A 9 -1.86 23.60 -15.12
N ASP A 10 -1.81 24.90 -15.30
CA ASP A 10 -0.71 25.83 -14.95
C ASP A 10 -0.56 25.93 -13.41
N GLU A 11 -1.03 24.92 -12.68
CA GLU A 11 -1.02 24.87 -11.22
C GLU A 11 0.32 24.29 -10.74
N ASP A 12 0.93 24.98 -9.77
CA ASP A 12 2.20 24.56 -9.17
C ASP A 12 2.10 23.13 -8.61
N PRO A 13 3.01 22.20 -8.98
CA PRO A 13 2.98 20.82 -8.55
C PRO A 13 2.92 20.63 -7.02
N MET A 14 3.54 21.54 -6.24
CA MET A 14 3.48 21.47 -4.78
C MET A 14 2.06 21.79 -4.29
N THR A 15 1.39 22.76 -4.87
CA THR A 15 0.00 23.10 -4.53
C THR A 15 -0.93 21.91 -4.82
N VAL A 16 -0.76 21.23 -5.95
CA VAL A 16 -1.50 20.01 -6.31
C VAL A 16 -1.25 18.91 -5.29
N ALA A 17 0.01 18.65 -4.93
CA ALA A 17 0.37 17.61 -3.95
C ALA A 17 -0.21 17.93 -2.56
N LEU A 18 -0.07 19.16 -2.08
CA LEU A 18 -0.62 19.59 -0.79
C LEU A 18 -2.15 19.48 -0.74
N GLY A 19 -2.83 19.74 -1.87
CA GLY A 19 -4.26 19.53 -2.00
C GLY A 19 -4.73 18.08 -1.85
N ARG A 20 -3.83 17.09 -1.97
CA ARG A 20 -4.10 15.66 -1.79
C ARG A 20 -3.81 15.17 -0.36
N VAL A 21 -3.08 15.93 0.46
CA VAL A 21 -2.73 15.55 1.82
C VAL A 21 -3.98 15.31 2.67
N GLY A 22 -3.99 14.20 3.40
CA GLY A 22 -5.09 13.79 4.29
C GLY A 22 -6.32 13.25 3.59
N LYS A 23 -6.34 13.16 2.24
CA LYS A 23 -7.46 12.60 1.48
C LYS A 23 -7.24 11.11 1.21
N GLU A 24 -8.32 10.35 1.31
CA GLU A 24 -8.33 8.95 0.88
C GLU A 24 -8.24 8.88 -0.65
N GLN A 25 -7.34 8.03 -1.14
CA GLN A 25 -7.07 7.81 -2.55
C GLN A 25 -6.97 6.31 -2.81
N TYR A 26 -7.32 5.88 -4.01
CA TYR A 26 -7.19 4.48 -4.46
C TYR A 26 -7.83 3.47 -3.51
N PRO A 27 -9.14 3.61 -3.19
CA PRO A 27 -9.84 2.62 -2.40
C PRO A 27 -9.92 1.30 -3.16
N GLU A 28 -9.62 0.20 -2.47
CA GLU A 28 -9.63 -1.14 -3.03
C GLU A 28 -10.25 -2.13 -2.04
N VAL A 29 -10.83 -3.20 -2.55
CA VAL A 29 -11.39 -4.30 -1.78
C VAL A 29 -10.68 -5.58 -2.22
N SER A 30 -10.32 -6.46 -1.27
CA SER A 30 -9.66 -7.72 -1.59
C SER A 30 -10.50 -8.57 -2.56
N GLU A 31 -9.86 -9.12 -3.60
CA GLU A 31 -10.53 -9.95 -4.63
C GLU A 31 -11.12 -11.23 -4.03
N VAL A 32 -10.51 -11.73 -2.96
CA VAL A 32 -10.93 -12.93 -2.25
C VAL A 32 -10.99 -12.67 -0.74
N PRO A 33 -11.86 -13.36 0.01
CA PRO A 33 -11.82 -13.29 1.47
C PRO A 33 -10.54 -13.93 2.01
N VAL A 34 -10.19 -13.59 3.25
CA VAL A 34 -9.11 -14.25 3.98
C VAL A 34 -9.43 -15.73 4.15
N GLU A 35 -8.56 -16.60 3.64
CA GLU A 35 -8.82 -18.04 3.62
C GLU A 35 -7.60 -18.85 4.08
N PRO A 36 -7.80 -20.06 4.65
CA PRO A 36 -6.73 -20.83 5.28
C PRO A 36 -5.59 -21.21 4.33
N GLY A 37 -5.88 -21.48 3.06
CA GLY A 37 -4.88 -21.94 2.09
C GLY A 37 -3.78 -20.91 1.86
N TYR A 38 -4.13 -19.63 1.77
CA TYR A 38 -3.16 -18.54 1.68
C TYR A 38 -2.31 -18.42 2.95
N VAL A 39 -2.96 -18.51 4.13
CA VAL A 39 -2.27 -18.44 5.42
C VAL A 39 -1.28 -19.59 5.57
N TRP A 40 -1.70 -20.83 5.32
CA TRP A 40 -0.83 -22.00 5.42
C TRP A 40 0.32 -21.97 4.43
N THR A 41 0.06 -21.57 3.17
CA THR A 41 1.09 -21.43 2.16
C THR A 41 2.14 -20.38 2.56
N SER A 42 1.71 -19.24 3.10
CA SER A 42 2.60 -18.20 3.59
C SER A 42 3.40 -18.67 4.80
N CYS A 43 2.77 -19.30 5.78
CA CYS A 43 3.45 -19.86 6.96
C CYS A 43 4.47 -20.93 6.55
N ALA A 44 4.13 -21.83 5.63
CA ALA A 44 5.02 -22.87 5.14
C ALA A 44 6.26 -22.29 4.43
N SER A 45 6.07 -21.21 3.66
CA SER A 45 7.18 -20.60 2.90
C SER A 45 8.30 -20.01 3.77
N VAL A 46 7.97 -19.68 5.03
CA VAL A 46 8.92 -19.10 6.01
C VAL A 46 9.10 -19.99 7.24
N GLU A 47 8.66 -21.24 7.19
CA GLU A 47 8.73 -22.23 8.28
C GLU A 47 8.11 -21.73 9.59
N ASN A 48 7.04 -20.95 9.51
CA ASN A 48 6.31 -20.43 10.68
C ASN A 48 5.41 -21.54 11.26
N GLY A 49 5.90 -22.23 12.26
CA GLY A 49 5.17 -23.29 12.98
C GLY A 49 4.33 -22.82 14.16
N ASN A 50 4.00 -21.55 14.28
CA ASN A 50 3.18 -21.03 15.38
C ASN A 50 1.78 -21.65 15.35
N PRO A 51 1.35 -22.40 16.41
CA PRO A 51 0.11 -23.12 16.44
C PRO A 51 -1.14 -22.24 16.27
N LEU A 52 -1.06 -20.92 16.53
CA LEU A 52 -2.16 -19.99 16.27
C LEU A 52 -2.65 -20.01 14.81
N PHE A 53 -1.79 -20.40 13.85
CA PHE A 53 -2.10 -20.39 12.42
C PHE A 53 -2.40 -21.79 11.87
N TRP A 54 -2.12 -22.86 12.64
CA TRP A 54 -2.25 -24.23 12.20
C TRP A 54 -3.29 -25.03 12.97
N ASP A 55 -3.51 -24.70 14.26
CA ASP A 55 -4.37 -25.44 15.17
C ASP A 55 -5.61 -24.60 15.54
N PRO A 56 -6.82 -24.99 15.05
CA PRO A 56 -8.05 -24.25 15.35
C PRO A 56 -8.42 -24.23 16.84
N GLU A 57 -8.04 -25.26 17.63
CA GLU A 57 -8.35 -25.30 19.06
C GLU A 57 -7.48 -24.27 19.82
N VAL A 58 -6.20 -24.19 19.47
CA VAL A 58 -5.29 -23.16 20.02
C VAL A 58 -5.76 -21.78 19.63
N ALA A 59 -6.10 -21.57 18.35
CA ALA A 59 -6.60 -20.30 17.85
C ALA A 59 -7.90 -19.87 18.56
N ALA A 60 -8.84 -20.80 18.76
CA ALA A 60 -10.07 -20.53 19.49
C ALA A 60 -9.82 -20.12 20.95
N ALA A 61 -8.85 -20.77 21.62
CA ALA A 61 -8.53 -20.50 23.01
C ALA A 61 -7.81 -19.16 23.23
N VAL A 62 -7.01 -18.70 22.26
CA VAL A 62 -6.12 -17.54 22.42
C VAL A 62 -6.63 -16.29 21.71
N THR A 63 -7.24 -16.44 20.53
CA THR A 63 -7.64 -15.33 19.65
C THR A 63 -9.13 -15.33 19.30
N ASP A 64 -9.94 -16.15 19.99
CA ASP A 64 -11.37 -16.30 19.71
C ASP A 64 -11.65 -16.70 18.25
N GLY A 65 -10.82 -17.60 17.72
CA GLY A 65 -10.91 -18.18 16.39
C GLY A 65 -9.68 -17.93 15.51
N PRO A 66 -9.61 -18.63 14.37
CA PRO A 66 -8.46 -18.59 13.47
C PRO A 66 -8.18 -17.17 12.93
N ILE A 67 -6.90 -16.79 12.97
CA ILE A 67 -6.39 -15.51 12.45
C ILE A 67 -5.29 -15.74 11.41
N ALA A 68 -5.02 -14.72 10.60
CA ALA A 68 -3.84 -14.68 9.75
C ALA A 68 -2.65 -14.04 10.48
N PRO A 69 -1.40 -14.39 10.13
CA PRO A 69 -0.23 -13.64 10.59
C PRO A 69 -0.38 -12.15 10.27
N PRO A 70 -0.11 -11.24 11.22
CA PRO A 70 -0.23 -9.79 10.97
C PRO A 70 0.58 -9.32 9.77
N SER A 71 1.77 -9.92 9.54
CA SER A 71 2.64 -9.61 8.38
C SER A 71 2.02 -9.92 7.02
N MET A 72 0.87 -10.59 6.97
CA MET A 72 0.16 -10.90 5.73
C MET A 72 -0.85 -9.83 5.31
N VAL A 73 -1.02 -8.75 6.06
CA VAL A 73 -2.11 -7.77 5.83
C VAL A 73 -2.21 -7.27 4.38
N SER A 74 -1.08 -7.10 3.69
CA SER A 74 -1.05 -6.64 2.29
C SER A 74 -1.18 -7.76 1.24
N VAL A 75 -1.16 -9.03 1.65
CA VAL A 75 -1.12 -10.17 0.70
C VAL A 75 -2.38 -10.23 -0.16
N TRP A 76 -3.54 -9.92 0.42
CA TRP A 76 -4.83 -9.96 -0.28
C TRP A 76 -5.05 -8.82 -1.28
N PHE A 77 -4.13 -7.84 -1.34
CA PHE A 77 -4.14 -6.72 -2.30
C PHE A 77 -3.04 -6.86 -3.36
N ARG A 78 -2.34 -8.01 -3.39
CA ARG A 78 -1.38 -8.28 -4.45
C ARG A 78 -2.11 -8.82 -5.67
N PRO A 79 -2.10 -8.10 -6.79
CA PRO A 79 -2.79 -8.55 -7.98
C PRO A 79 -2.16 -9.84 -8.51
N HIS A 80 -2.99 -10.71 -9.07
CA HIS A 80 -2.48 -11.84 -9.83
C HIS A 80 -1.72 -11.31 -11.05
N HIS A 81 -0.54 -11.85 -11.33
CA HIS A 81 0.25 -11.46 -12.51
C HIS A 81 -0.52 -11.64 -13.83
N TRP A 82 -1.42 -12.61 -13.85
CA TRP A 82 -2.29 -12.86 -14.99
C TRP A 82 -3.72 -13.15 -14.53
N ALA A 83 -4.68 -12.55 -15.20
CA ALA A 83 -6.10 -12.88 -15.08
C ALA A 83 -6.80 -12.66 -16.42
N PRO A 84 -7.85 -13.44 -16.77
CA PRO A 84 -8.61 -13.23 -17.99
C PRO A 84 -9.16 -11.80 -18.07
N GLY A 85 -8.92 -11.11 -19.19
CA GLY A 85 -9.41 -9.75 -19.42
C GLY A 85 -8.66 -8.62 -18.69
N ARG A 86 -7.63 -8.91 -17.90
CA ARG A 86 -6.79 -7.88 -17.27
C ARG A 86 -5.84 -7.29 -18.34
N THR A 87 -5.98 -5.99 -18.58
CA THR A 87 -5.17 -5.25 -19.58
C THR A 87 -4.19 -4.27 -18.96
N THR A 88 -4.32 -4.01 -17.65
CA THR A 88 -3.46 -3.08 -16.91
C THR A 88 -2.93 -3.74 -15.66
N GLU A 89 -1.69 -3.44 -15.32
CA GLU A 89 -1.08 -3.84 -14.06
C GLU A 89 -1.45 -2.81 -12.99
N ALA A 90 -2.00 -3.28 -11.87
CA ALA A 90 -2.25 -2.42 -10.72
C ALA A 90 -0.93 -2.17 -9.97
N LEU A 91 -0.62 -0.92 -9.68
CA LEU A 91 0.57 -0.54 -8.92
C LEU A 91 0.23 -0.50 -7.42
N PRO A 92 0.93 -1.26 -6.57
CA PRO A 92 0.53 -1.41 -5.17
C PRO A 92 0.64 -0.14 -4.32
N LEU A 93 1.29 0.91 -4.81
CA LEU A 93 1.44 2.20 -4.12
C LEU A 93 1.27 3.34 -5.14
N GLN A 94 0.06 3.49 -5.67
CA GLN A 94 -0.22 4.40 -6.80
C GLN A 94 0.11 5.87 -6.47
N VAL A 95 -0.18 6.34 -5.25
CA VAL A 95 0.18 7.71 -4.82
C VAL A 95 1.67 8.01 -4.99
N HIS A 96 2.54 7.03 -4.76
CA HIS A 96 3.99 7.17 -4.98
C HIS A 96 4.32 7.45 -6.45
N PHE A 97 3.70 6.72 -7.38
CA PHE A 97 3.93 6.90 -8.81
C PHE A 97 3.36 8.21 -9.31
N ASP A 98 2.19 8.60 -8.82
CA ASP A 98 1.59 9.91 -9.14
C ASP A 98 2.49 11.07 -8.72
N LEU A 99 3.10 11.00 -7.52
CA LEU A 99 4.02 12.04 -7.05
C LEU A 99 5.31 12.07 -7.87
N LYS A 100 5.82 10.90 -8.29
CA LYS A 100 6.96 10.83 -9.21
C LYS A 100 6.65 11.53 -10.52
N GLU A 101 5.49 11.28 -11.11
CA GLU A 101 5.05 11.91 -12.35
C GLU A 101 4.83 13.41 -12.16
N LEU A 102 4.06 13.80 -11.13
CA LEU A 102 3.72 15.18 -10.82
C LEU A 102 4.97 16.09 -10.67
N PHE A 103 6.01 15.59 -9.98
CA PHE A 103 7.25 16.33 -9.77
C PHE A 103 8.32 16.05 -10.84
N GLY A 104 8.04 15.17 -11.81
CA GLY A 104 8.99 14.77 -12.83
C GLY A 104 10.26 14.12 -12.26
N LEU A 105 10.12 13.27 -11.24
CA LEU A 105 11.21 12.59 -10.53
C LEU A 105 11.32 11.14 -11.02
N PRO A 106 12.26 10.83 -11.94
CA PRO A 106 12.31 9.50 -12.57
C PRO A 106 12.78 8.39 -11.63
N GLU A 107 13.63 8.72 -10.66
CA GLU A 107 14.19 7.78 -9.70
C GLU A 107 13.46 7.86 -8.37
N ALA A 108 13.40 6.74 -7.63
CA ALA A 108 12.93 6.76 -6.25
C ALA A 108 13.50 5.61 -5.43
N VAL A 109 13.55 5.81 -4.12
CA VAL A 109 13.86 4.79 -3.11
C VAL A 109 12.88 4.90 -1.97
N MET A 110 12.52 3.77 -1.36
CA MET A 110 11.87 3.75 -0.05
C MET A 110 12.95 3.84 1.01
N THR A 111 12.85 4.84 1.88
CA THR A 111 13.85 5.11 2.92
C THR A 111 13.44 4.57 4.28
N ASP A 112 12.12 4.36 4.47
CA ASP A 112 11.57 3.78 5.69
C ASP A 112 10.23 3.12 5.39
N ASN A 113 9.91 2.06 6.18
CA ASN A 113 8.61 1.40 6.18
C ASN A 113 8.29 0.96 7.61
N THR A 114 7.15 1.37 8.12
CA THR A 114 6.64 0.94 9.43
C THR A 114 5.24 0.41 9.30
N ILE A 115 4.87 -0.58 10.12
CA ILE A 115 3.51 -1.11 10.19
C ILE A 115 3.04 -1.07 11.64
N GLU A 116 1.87 -0.48 11.86
CA GLU A 116 1.15 -0.51 13.11
C GLU A 116 -0.04 -1.47 12.96
N PHE A 117 -0.09 -2.52 13.79
CA PHE A 117 -1.15 -3.52 13.78
C PHE A 117 -2.20 -3.21 14.85
N HIS A 118 -3.49 -3.40 14.50
CA HIS A 118 -4.65 -3.15 15.36
C HIS A 118 -5.50 -4.41 15.50
N THR A 119 -6.67 -4.47 14.87
CA THR A 119 -7.56 -5.63 14.92
C THR A 119 -6.96 -6.80 14.14
N PRO A 120 -6.89 -8.02 14.71
CA PRO A 120 -6.42 -9.19 13.97
C PRO A 120 -7.26 -9.48 12.72
N VAL A 121 -6.58 -9.89 11.65
CA VAL A 121 -7.22 -10.39 10.42
C VAL A 121 -7.76 -11.79 10.69
N ARG A 122 -9.06 -12.00 10.50
CA ARG A 122 -9.74 -13.26 10.74
C ARG A 122 -10.07 -14.01 9.46
N MET A 123 -10.18 -15.32 9.56
CA MET A 123 -10.68 -16.13 8.43
C MET A 123 -12.09 -15.68 8.05
N GLY A 124 -12.30 -15.48 6.74
CA GLY A 124 -13.54 -14.97 6.18
C GLY A 124 -13.62 -13.45 6.07
N ASP A 125 -12.65 -12.69 6.60
CA ASP A 125 -12.62 -11.25 6.44
C ASP A 125 -12.50 -10.86 4.97
N VAL A 126 -13.24 -9.82 4.58
CA VAL A 126 -13.08 -9.10 3.32
C VAL A 126 -12.40 -7.78 3.64
N LEU A 127 -11.15 -7.65 3.23
CA LEU A 127 -10.34 -6.49 3.57
C LEU A 127 -10.59 -5.34 2.60
N ARG A 128 -10.45 -4.12 3.11
CA ARG A 128 -10.47 -2.87 2.35
C ARG A 128 -9.19 -2.11 2.61
N THR A 129 -8.72 -1.41 1.60
CA THR A 129 -7.56 -0.53 1.74
C THR A 129 -7.77 0.78 1.01
N HIS A 130 -7.07 1.81 1.43
CA HIS A 130 -6.91 3.06 0.70
C HIS A 130 -5.55 3.68 1.06
N GLN A 131 -5.10 4.61 0.24
CA GLN A 131 -3.85 5.32 0.43
C GLN A 131 -4.11 6.74 0.88
N VAL A 132 -3.28 7.27 1.78
CA VAL A 132 -3.36 8.65 2.28
C VAL A 132 -1.98 9.27 2.19
N LEU A 133 -1.84 10.32 1.40
CA LEU A 133 -0.63 11.15 1.41
C LEU A 133 -0.59 11.94 2.72
N ARG A 134 0.43 11.73 3.56
CA ARG A 134 0.56 12.39 4.87
C ARG A 134 1.34 13.68 4.77
N SER A 135 2.39 13.67 3.95
CA SER A 135 3.24 14.85 3.78
C SER A 135 4.07 14.77 2.50
N VAL A 136 4.47 15.93 2.01
CA VAL A 136 5.49 16.11 0.97
C VAL A 136 6.45 17.19 1.45
N SER A 137 7.77 16.96 1.30
CA SER A 137 8.78 17.92 1.67
C SER A 137 9.00 18.97 0.58
N GLU A 138 9.58 20.10 0.95
CA GLU A 138 10.30 20.95 0.00
C GLU A 138 11.44 20.18 -0.66
N GLU A 139 11.98 20.71 -1.77
CA GLU A 139 13.10 20.08 -2.45
C GLU A 139 14.32 19.97 -1.52
N LYS A 140 14.95 18.81 -1.56
CA LYS A 140 16.13 18.44 -0.77
C LYS A 140 17.22 17.94 -1.69
N THR A 141 18.44 18.36 -1.46
CA THR A 141 19.63 17.78 -2.11
C THR A 141 20.22 16.71 -1.20
N THR A 142 20.43 15.52 -1.74
CA THR A 142 21.06 14.38 -1.07
C THR A 142 22.22 13.85 -1.91
N LYS A 143 22.90 12.81 -1.41
CA LYS A 143 23.94 12.10 -2.19
C LYS A 143 23.38 11.39 -3.44
N LEU A 144 22.07 11.17 -3.50
CA LEU A 144 21.40 10.53 -4.63
C LEU A 144 21.01 11.55 -5.72
N GLY A 145 20.91 12.84 -5.35
CA GLY A 145 20.49 13.93 -6.21
C GLY A 145 19.48 14.85 -5.54
N ALA A 146 18.93 15.79 -6.30
CA ALA A 146 17.89 16.69 -5.85
C ALA A 146 16.51 16.02 -5.98
N GLY A 147 15.65 16.19 -4.98
CA GLY A 147 14.35 15.53 -4.96
C GLY A 147 13.49 15.89 -3.75
N ARG A 148 12.43 15.12 -3.51
CA ARG A 148 11.46 15.34 -2.44
C ARG A 148 11.17 14.07 -1.68
N PHE A 149 10.97 14.18 -0.37
CA PHE A 149 10.44 13.13 0.47
C PHE A 149 8.93 13.23 0.55
N TRP A 150 8.27 12.09 0.67
CA TRP A 150 6.86 12.00 1.00
C TRP A 150 6.57 10.82 1.92
N VAL A 151 5.52 10.95 2.70
CA VAL A 151 5.00 9.88 3.56
C VAL A 151 3.62 9.51 3.09
N ILE A 152 3.40 8.21 2.86
CA ILE A 152 2.14 7.64 2.41
C ILE A 152 1.74 6.56 3.40
N ASP A 153 0.53 6.66 3.93
CA ASP A 153 -0.08 5.58 4.69
C ASP A 153 -0.94 4.73 3.76
N VAL A 154 -0.83 3.41 3.90
CA VAL A 154 -1.78 2.43 3.39
C VAL A 154 -2.58 1.93 4.58
N VAL A 155 -3.87 2.26 4.59
CA VAL A 155 -4.78 1.95 5.69
C VAL A 155 -5.55 0.69 5.33
N TYR A 156 -5.58 -0.28 6.22
CA TYR A 156 -6.31 -1.55 6.06
C TYR A 156 -7.43 -1.64 7.08
N ALA A 157 -8.63 -1.98 6.62
CA ALA A 157 -9.81 -2.22 7.45
C ALA A 157 -10.51 -3.51 7.03
N ASN A 158 -11.28 -4.12 7.94
CA ASN A 158 -12.14 -5.26 7.61
C ASN A 158 -13.50 -4.78 7.04
N GLN A 159 -14.39 -5.73 6.73
CA GLN A 159 -15.73 -5.45 6.20
C GLN A 159 -16.65 -4.69 7.16
N HIS A 160 -16.32 -4.65 8.45
CA HIS A 160 -17.06 -3.93 9.49
C HIS A 160 -16.56 -2.50 9.69
N GLY A 161 -15.43 -2.14 9.04
CA GLY A 161 -14.78 -0.85 9.19
C GLY A 161 -13.79 -0.79 10.37
N ASP A 162 -13.50 -1.94 11.02
CA ASP A 162 -12.50 -1.99 12.07
C ASP A 162 -11.10 -1.83 11.45
N LEU A 163 -10.29 -0.95 12.02
CA LEU A 163 -8.92 -0.75 11.60
C LEU A 163 -8.09 -2.01 11.87
N VAL A 164 -7.47 -2.54 10.83
CA VAL A 164 -6.63 -3.75 10.88
C VAL A 164 -5.14 -3.37 11.00
N ALA A 165 -4.68 -2.50 10.14
CA ALA A 165 -3.31 -2.01 10.17
C ALA A 165 -3.18 -0.67 9.44
N VAL A 166 -2.09 0.05 9.75
CA VAL A 166 -1.60 1.18 8.96
C VAL A 166 -0.15 0.91 8.60
N GLU A 167 0.15 0.88 7.31
CA GLU A 167 1.51 0.73 6.80
C GLU A 167 1.98 2.06 6.22
N SER A 168 2.99 2.67 6.85
CA SER A 168 3.55 3.97 6.47
C SER A 168 4.84 3.79 5.69
N TYR A 169 4.88 4.34 4.49
CA TYR A 169 6.03 4.36 3.60
C TYR A 169 6.62 5.77 3.52
N THR A 170 7.93 5.88 3.76
CA THR A 170 8.66 7.11 3.44
C THR A 170 9.44 6.90 2.15
N GLY A 171 9.05 7.61 1.11
CA GLY A 171 9.70 7.61 -0.20
C GLY A 171 10.55 8.86 -0.42
N PHE A 172 11.62 8.71 -1.19
CA PHE A 172 12.40 9.82 -1.75
C PHE A 172 12.45 9.67 -3.26
N GLY A 173 11.74 10.57 -3.97
CA GLY A 173 11.85 10.70 -5.42
C GLY A 173 12.91 11.72 -5.77
N TYR A 174 13.75 11.45 -6.80
CA TYR A 174 14.89 12.31 -7.11
C TYR A 174 15.28 12.26 -8.59
N LYS A 175 16.09 13.27 -8.98
CA LYS A 175 16.87 13.29 -10.21
C LYS A 175 18.34 13.18 -9.85
N ARG A 176 19.08 12.31 -10.55
CA ARG A 176 20.54 12.26 -10.41
C ARG A 176 21.17 13.49 -11.03
N ASP A 177 22.22 14.01 -10.39
CA ASP A 177 23.03 15.07 -10.97
C ASP A 177 23.67 14.56 -12.29
N GLY A 178 23.41 15.26 -13.40
CA GLY A 178 23.97 14.91 -14.71
C GLY A 178 23.09 14.06 -15.63
N THR A 179 21.85 13.76 -15.27
CA THR A 179 20.83 13.22 -16.19
C THR A 179 19.97 14.36 -16.71
N ALA A 180 20.36 14.90 -17.87
CA ALA A 180 19.53 15.80 -18.67
C ALA A 180 18.63 15.00 -19.60
#